data_6f4d7e1680979df6b163f54a0ee8dc81
#
_entry.id   6f4d7e1680979df6b163f54a0ee8dc81
#
_cell.length_a   1.000
_cell.length_b   1.000
_cell.length_c   1.000
_cell.angle_alpha   90.00
_cell.angle_beta   90.00
_cell.angle_gamma   90.00
#
_symmetry.space_group_name_H-M   'P 1'
#
loop_
_entity.id
_entity.type
_entity.pdbx_description
1 polymer ?
#
loop_
_entity_poly.entity_id
_entity_poly.type
_entity_poly.pdbx_seq_one_letter_code
_entity_poly.pdbx_strand_id
1 'polypeptide(L)'
;MSTYVVVNPATGEQGQEFPLVTSEGIETALQSLDGAYRTWSKPSTVAERAALMSRAAELHRERREALAEIITKEMGKPIEQSYGEVDFSADILQYYADNAENFLKDAPIELLGGEGTALIRRSALGPLLGIMPWNFPFYQVARFAGPNLVLGNPILLKHAGQCPESATALQQIFADAGFPEGAYVNIFATNEQIADIIADDRIHGVSLTGSERAGAAVAEIAGRNLKKVVLELGGSDPFILLSTDSVDEAVEAAVAARLDNSGQACNGAKRMIVIDSLYDEFAEKFTAAMTSVAPVDPTKDNSELGPLSSAPATKNLAEQVERAVAQGAQLLAGGGHDGNFFESTVLAGVTPDNDAYTEEFFGPVAALYKVGSEEEAIDLANATPFGLGSYLFTTDQEQAQRVADAIEAGMVYINGVGLDSPELPFGGVKRSGFGRELGSLGIEEFVNKKLIRQVK
;
A
#
# COMPACT_ATOMS: atom_id res chain seq x y z
N MET A 1 0.47 0.11 -23.75
CA MET A 1 0.45 -1.38 -23.77
C MET A 1 -0.82 -1.78 -24.50
N SER A 2 -0.73 -2.75 -25.36
CA SER A 2 -1.89 -3.26 -26.12
C SER A 2 -2.62 -4.42 -25.41
N THR A 3 -2.02 -5.02 -24.38
CA THR A 3 -2.57 -6.13 -23.60
C THR A 3 -2.00 -6.11 -22.18
N TYR A 4 -2.69 -6.76 -21.26
CA TYR A 4 -2.16 -7.16 -19.97
C TYR A 4 -1.59 -8.56 -20.11
N VAL A 5 -0.40 -8.78 -19.55
CA VAL A 5 0.28 -10.07 -19.65
C VAL A 5 1.07 -10.32 -18.38
N VAL A 6 1.01 -11.55 -17.89
CA VAL A 6 1.90 -12.03 -16.83
C VAL A 6 3.27 -12.30 -17.45
N VAL A 7 4.31 -11.72 -16.86
CA VAL A 7 5.70 -12.09 -17.15
C VAL A 7 6.31 -12.49 -15.82
N ASN A 8 6.59 -13.80 -15.65
CA ASN A 8 7.19 -14.28 -14.41
C ASN A 8 8.57 -13.62 -14.22
N PRO A 9 8.78 -12.81 -13.16
CA PRO A 9 10.03 -12.07 -13.02
C PRO A 9 11.23 -12.94 -12.68
N ALA A 10 11.02 -14.15 -12.16
CA ALA A 10 12.10 -15.09 -11.86
C ALA A 10 12.63 -15.83 -13.12
N THR A 11 11.73 -16.14 -14.06
CA THR A 11 12.07 -16.96 -15.24
C THR A 11 12.07 -16.19 -16.55
N GLY A 12 11.36 -15.04 -16.60
CA GLY A 12 11.10 -14.28 -17.83
C GLY A 12 10.03 -14.91 -18.74
N GLU A 13 9.39 -16.01 -18.32
CA GLU A 13 8.34 -16.66 -19.10
C GLU A 13 7.10 -15.80 -19.17
N GLN A 14 6.54 -15.68 -20.37
CA GLN A 14 5.26 -15.03 -20.61
C GLN A 14 4.12 -16.02 -20.40
N GLY A 15 3.15 -15.63 -19.59
CA GLY A 15 1.91 -16.37 -19.37
C GLY A 15 0.79 -15.92 -20.30
N GLN A 16 -0.44 -16.04 -19.80
CA GLN A 16 -1.65 -15.68 -20.52
C GLN A 16 -1.71 -14.16 -20.79
N GLU A 17 -2.21 -13.80 -21.97
CA GLU A 17 -2.56 -12.43 -22.34
C GLU A 17 -4.04 -12.15 -22.01
N PHE A 18 -4.30 -10.97 -21.49
CA PHE A 18 -5.63 -10.47 -21.17
C PHE A 18 -5.94 -9.26 -22.06
N PRO A 19 -6.98 -9.30 -22.90
CA PRO A 19 -7.27 -8.23 -23.82
C PRO A 19 -7.73 -6.97 -23.09
N LEU A 20 -7.40 -5.81 -23.63
CA LEU A 20 -7.94 -4.55 -23.16
C LEU A 20 -9.46 -4.50 -23.34
N VAL A 21 -10.13 -3.88 -22.38
CA VAL A 21 -11.56 -3.62 -22.44
C VAL A 21 -11.88 -2.68 -23.61
N THR A 22 -12.94 -3.01 -24.35
CA THR A 22 -13.47 -2.12 -25.41
C THR A 22 -14.28 -0.97 -24.82
N SER A 23 -14.56 0.06 -25.62
CA SER A 23 -15.43 1.17 -25.19
C SER A 23 -16.83 0.66 -24.81
N GLU A 24 -17.36 -0.32 -25.53
CA GLU A 24 -18.64 -0.98 -25.18
C GLU A 24 -18.54 -1.75 -23.85
N GLY A 25 -17.41 -2.42 -23.61
CA GLY A 25 -17.14 -3.11 -22.35
C GLY A 25 -17.05 -2.15 -21.15
N ILE A 26 -16.46 -0.97 -21.34
CA ILE A 26 -16.44 0.09 -20.32
C ILE A 26 -17.87 0.56 -20.02
N GLU A 27 -18.66 0.83 -21.04
CA GLU A 27 -20.04 1.27 -20.86
C GLU A 27 -20.87 0.19 -20.13
N THR A 28 -20.70 -1.07 -20.49
CA THR A 28 -21.34 -2.20 -19.80
C THR A 28 -20.93 -2.28 -18.32
N ALA A 29 -19.63 -2.12 -18.01
CA ALA A 29 -19.14 -2.12 -16.65
C ALA A 29 -19.74 -0.95 -15.83
N LEU A 30 -19.75 0.26 -16.39
CA LEU A 30 -20.32 1.43 -15.72
C LEU A 30 -21.83 1.31 -15.49
N GLN A 31 -22.57 0.73 -16.44
CA GLN A 31 -24.01 0.43 -16.29
C GLN A 31 -24.24 -0.60 -15.20
N SER A 32 -23.39 -1.65 -15.13
CA SER A 32 -23.49 -2.70 -14.12
C SER A 32 -23.25 -2.13 -12.70
N LEU A 33 -22.25 -1.28 -12.53
CA LEU A 33 -21.96 -0.58 -11.27
C LEU A 33 -23.14 0.30 -10.80
N ASP A 34 -23.68 1.15 -11.70
CA ASP A 34 -24.84 2.00 -11.38
C ASP A 34 -26.08 1.14 -11.07
N GLY A 35 -26.27 0.04 -11.81
CA GLY A 35 -27.30 -0.95 -11.53
C GLY A 35 -27.16 -1.54 -10.13
N ALA A 36 -25.99 -2.04 -9.76
CA ALA A 36 -25.70 -2.59 -8.44
C ALA A 36 -25.89 -1.56 -7.32
N TYR A 37 -25.49 -0.32 -7.53
CA TYR A 37 -25.74 0.76 -6.58
C TYR A 37 -27.22 0.94 -6.28
N ARG A 38 -28.06 0.87 -7.30
CA ARG A 38 -29.53 1.05 -7.15
C ARG A 38 -30.25 -0.17 -6.58
N THR A 39 -29.85 -1.38 -7.02
CA THR A 39 -30.61 -2.63 -6.76
C THR A 39 -30.05 -3.43 -5.59
N TRP A 40 -28.79 -3.22 -5.22
CA TRP A 40 -28.14 -3.92 -4.13
C TRP A 40 -27.73 -2.95 -3.00
N SER A 41 -26.91 -1.93 -3.30
CA SER A 41 -26.36 -1.05 -2.27
C SER A 41 -27.45 -0.32 -1.48
N LYS A 42 -28.41 0.31 -2.16
CA LYS A 42 -29.45 1.10 -1.52
C LYS A 42 -30.46 0.26 -0.69
N PRO A 43 -30.94 -0.92 -1.16
CA PRO A 43 -31.92 -1.71 -0.40
C PRO A 43 -31.28 -2.64 0.63
N SER A 44 -30.00 -3.05 0.49
CA SER A 44 -29.36 -3.96 1.42
C SER A 44 -29.04 -3.32 2.77
N THR A 45 -29.11 -4.13 3.80
CA THR A 45 -28.67 -3.75 5.16
C THR A 45 -27.15 -3.84 5.29
N VAL A 46 -26.60 -3.18 6.31
CA VAL A 46 -25.18 -3.31 6.65
C VAL A 46 -24.82 -4.76 6.99
N ALA A 47 -25.68 -5.45 7.75
CA ALA A 47 -25.49 -6.85 8.14
C ALA A 47 -25.41 -7.81 6.94
N GLU A 48 -26.25 -7.62 5.92
CA GLU A 48 -26.19 -8.43 4.69
C GLU A 48 -24.87 -8.23 3.95
N ARG A 49 -24.38 -6.99 3.82
CA ARG A 49 -23.10 -6.70 3.17
C ARG A 49 -21.90 -7.21 3.99
N ALA A 50 -21.98 -7.11 5.31
CA ALA A 50 -20.98 -7.66 6.23
C ALA A 50 -20.89 -9.20 6.11
N ALA A 51 -22.01 -9.89 5.99
CA ALA A 51 -22.01 -11.35 5.78
C ALA A 51 -21.33 -11.77 4.46
N LEU A 52 -21.56 -11.03 3.37
CA LEU A 52 -20.87 -11.26 2.09
C LEU A 52 -19.35 -11.01 2.22
N MET A 53 -18.97 -9.97 2.95
CA MET A 53 -17.56 -9.64 3.19
C MET A 53 -16.87 -10.71 4.04
N SER A 54 -17.53 -11.20 5.09
CA SER A 54 -17.02 -12.33 5.89
C SER A 54 -16.80 -13.57 5.03
N ARG A 55 -17.74 -13.87 4.11
CA ARG A 55 -17.57 -14.99 3.17
C ARG A 55 -16.40 -14.78 2.20
N ALA A 56 -16.16 -13.55 1.75
CA ALA A 56 -14.97 -13.23 0.94
C ALA A 56 -13.66 -13.45 1.73
N ALA A 57 -13.62 -13.10 3.00
CA ALA A 57 -12.49 -13.39 3.89
C ALA A 57 -12.24 -14.90 4.04
N GLU A 58 -13.30 -15.69 4.25
CA GLU A 58 -13.20 -17.16 4.31
C GLU A 58 -12.64 -17.74 3.00
N LEU A 59 -13.11 -17.26 1.84
CA LEU A 59 -12.63 -17.71 0.54
C LEU A 59 -11.15 -17.40 0.30
N HIS A 60 -10.63 -16.29 0.81
CA HIS A 60 -9.18 -16.03 0.79
C HIS A 60 -8.42 -17.12 1.55
N ARG A 61 -8.87 -17.49 2.76
CA ARG A 61 -8.24 -18.54 3.58
C ARG A 61 -8.38 -19.93 2.93
N GLU A 62 -9.55 -20.25 2.39
CA GLU A 62 -9.80 -21.51 1.68
C GLU A 62 -8.93 -21.71 0.44
N ARG A 63 -8.57 -20.59 -0.25
CA ARG A 63 -7.80 -20.59 -1.51
C ARG A 63 -6.38 -20.10 -1.32
N ARG A 64 -5.90 -20.03 -0.08
CA ARG A 64 -4.65 -19.40 0.32
C ARG A 64 -3.46 -19.79 -0.56
N GLU A 65 -3.25 -21.08 -0.78
CA GLU A 65 -2.14 -21.62 -1.57
C GLU A 65 -2.20 -21.13 -3.03
N ALA A 66 -3.34 -21.31 -3.68
CA ALA A 66 -3.52 -20.91 -5.09
C ALA A 66 -3.37 -19.41 -5.29
N LEU A 67 -3.84 -18.58 -4.34
CA LEU A 67 -3.71 -17.13 -4.41
C LEU A 67 -2.25 -16.68 -4.19
N ALA A 68 -1.53 -17.29 -3.26
CA ALA A 68 -0.12 -17.02 -3.02
C ALA A 68 0.77 -17.40 -4.23
N GLU A 69 0.48 -18.53 -4.89
CA GLU A 69 1.17 -18.93 -6.13
C GLU A 69 0.98 -17.88 -7.24
N ILE A 70 -0.21 -17.31 -7.38
CA ILE A 70 -0.48 -16.23 -8.34
C ILE A 70 0.39 -15.01 -8.01
N ILE A 71 0.44 -14.56 -6.75
CA ILE A 71 1.26 -13.43 -6.33
C ILE A 71 2.73 -13.66 -6.67
N THR A 72 3.28 -14.81 -6.25
CA THR A 72 4.69 -15.17 -6.50
C THR A 72 5.00 -15.19 -7.99
N LYS A 73 4.10 -15.74 -8.80
CA LYS A 73 4.25 -15.83 -10.26
C LYS A 73 4.24 -14.45 -10.93
N GLU A 74 3.34 -13.55 -10.50
CA GLU A 74 3.12 -12.26 -11.17
C GLU A 74 4.13 -11.19 -10.80
N MET A 75 4.66 -11.23 -9.56
CA MET A 75 5.53 -10.15 -9.08
C MET A 75 6.82 -10.62 -8.38
N GLY A 76 7.05 -11.93 -8.24
CA GLY A 76 8.29 -12.48 -7.69
C GLY A 76 8.41 -12.45 -6.18
N LYS A 77 7.34 -12.19 -5.45
CA LYS A 77 7.33 -12.22 -3.99
C LYS A 77 7.67 -13.62 -3.48
N PRO A 78 8.55 -13.78 -2.48
CA PRO A 78 8.78 -15.05 -1.82
C PRO A 78 7.47 -15.70 -1.36
N ILE A 79 7.32 -17.01 -1.59
CA ILE A 79 6.04 -17.71 -1.40
C ILE A 79 5.50 -17.59 0.02
N GLU A 80 6.35 -17.63 1.06
CA GLU A 80 5.93 -17.47 2.44
C GLU A 80 5.38 -16.07 2.72
N GLN A 81 5.98 -15.03 2.11
CA GLN A 81 5.47 -13.66 2.20
C GLN A 81 4.16 -13.50 1.40
N SER A 82 4.00 -14.25 0.31
CA SER A 82 2.74 -14.29 -0.44
C SER A 82 1.61 -14.93 0.37
N TYR A 83 1.90 -15.98 1.14
CA TYR A 83 0.95 -16.52 2.11
C TYR A 83 0.53 -15.50 3.16
N GLY A 84 1.50 -14.76 3.72
CA GLY A 84 1.23 -13.69 4.67
C GLY A 84 0.34 -12.58 4.09
N GLU A 85 0.55 -12.22 2.82
CA GLU A 85 -0.30 -11.22 2.14
C GLU A 85 -1.74 -11.67 1.99
N VAL A 86 -1.97 -12.93 1.60
CA VAL A 86 -3.33 -13.49 1.47
C VAL A 86 -4.02 -13.56 2.83
N ASP A 87 -3.31 -14.02 3.87
CA ASP A 87 -3.82 -14.08 5.24
C ASP A 87 -4.21 -12.69 5.74
N PHE A 88 -3.34 -11.69 5.57
CA PHE A 88 -3.61 -10.31 5.99
C PHE A 88 -4.75 -9.66 5.19
N SER A 89 -4.88 -9.99 3.91
CA SER A 89 -6.02 -9.56 3.10
C SER A 89 -7.33 -10.11 3.65
N ALA A 90 -7.35 -11.39 4.03
CA ALA A 90 -8.52 -12.00 4.68
C ALA A 90 -8.86 -11.34 6.02
N ASP A 91 -7.85 -11.01 6.82
CA ASP A 91 -8.03 -10.38 8.13
C ASP A 91 -8.59 -8.96 7.99
N ILE A 92 -8.17 -8.20 6.98
CA ILE A 92 -8.74 -6.87 6.67
C ILE A 92 -10.22 -6.98 6.30
N LEU A 93 -10.57 -7.91 5.40
CA LEU A 93 -11.97 -8.11 4.99
C LEU A 93 -12.82 -8.52 6.18
N GLN A 94 -12.34 -9.44 7.02
CA GLN A 94 -13.04 -9.87 8.24
C GLN A 94 -13.21 -8.73 9.24
N TYR A 95 -12.16 -7.92 9.45
CA TYR A 95 -12.23 -6.77 10.35
C TYR A 95 -13.33 -5.80 9.96
N TYR A 96 -13.47 -5.48 8.67
CA TYR A 96 -14.54 -4.61 8.20
C TYR A 96 -15.92 -5.28 8.30
N ALA A 97 -16.00 -6.59 8.09
CA ALA A 97 -17.25 -7.33 8.30
C ALA A 97 -17.71 -7.26 9.76
N ASP A 98 -16.79 -7.53 10.70
CA ASP A 98 -17.11 -7.58 12.14
C ASP A 98 -17.46 -6.21 12.72
N ASN A 99 -16.87 -5.15 12.17
CA ASN A 99 -17.05 -3.79 12.70
C ASN A 99 -18.04 -2.92 11.90
N ALA A 100 -18.61 -3.44 10.82
CA ALA A 100 -19.46 -2.71 9.89
C ALA A 100 -20.60 -1.92 10.58
N GLU A 101 -21.38 -2.57 11.42
CA GLU A 101 -22.51 -1.95 12.11
C GLU A 101 -22.05 -0.87 13.07
N ASN A 102 -20.93 -1.07 13.76
CA ASN A 102 -20.37 -0.07 14.67
C ASN A 102 -19.89 1.18 13.93
N PHE A 103 -19.19 0.99 12.81
CA PHE A 103 -18.68 2.10 11.99
C PHE A 103 -19.79 2.91 11.32
N LEU A 104 -20.88 2.24 10.93
CA LEU A 104 -21.94 2.85 10.13
C LEU A 104 -23.16 3.26 10.94
N LYS A 105 -23.12 3.11 12.28
CA LYS A 105 -24.21 3.58 13.15
C LYS A 105 -24.41 5.09 13.04
N ASP A 106 -25.67 5.52 13.17
CA ASP A 106 -26.02 6.93 13.26
C ASP A 106 -25.30 7.59 14.46
N ALA A 107 -24.71 8.77 14.24
CA ALA A 107 -24.04 9.54 15.28
C ALA A 107 -24.94 10.72 15.72
N PRO A 108 -25.59 10.66 16.91
CA PRO A 108 -26.39 11.76 17.44
C PRO A 108 -25.53 13.01 17.67
N ILE A 109 -26.13 14.18 17.42
CA ILE A 109 -25.51 15.48 17.70
C ILE A 109 -26.32 16.12 18.86
N GLU A 110 -25.62 16.46 19.94
CA GLU A 110 -26.19 17.26 21.02
C GLU A 110 -26.37 18.70 20.53
N LEU A 111 -27.62 19.18 20.61
CA LEU A 111 -27.93 20.51 20.15
C LEU A 111 -27.65 21.53 21.28
N LEU A 112 -26.93 22.58 20.96
CA LEU A 112 -26.67 23.69 21.89
C LEU A 112 -27.92 24.55 22.15
N GLY A 113 -28.93 24.43 21.29
CA GLY A 113 -30.20 25.12 21.42
C GLY A 113 -31.18 24.72 20.32
N GLY A 114 -32.47 25.10 20.52
CA GLY A 114 -33.55 24.74 19.61
C GLY A 114 -34.21 23.40 19.95
N GLU A 115 -35.39 23.16 19.39
CA GLU A 115 -36.17 21.94 19.60
C GLU A 115 -35.81 20.85 18.58
N GLY A 116 -36.04 19.57 18.94
CA GLY A 116 -35.92 18.41 18.05
C GLY A 116 -34.61 17.65 18.21
N THR A 117 -34.23 16.90 17.16
CA THR A 117 -33.02 16.02 17.13
C THR A 117 -32.14 16.30 15.93
N ALA A 118 -30.85 15.97 16.05
CA ALA A 118 -29.93 15.95 14.93
C ALA A 118 -29.02 14.73 14.98
N LEU A 119 -28.65 14.22 13.84
CA LEU A 119 -27.70 13.11 13.72
C LEU A 119 -26.92 13.19 12.40
N ILE A 120 -25.78 12.52 12.37
CA ILE A 120 -25.05 12.21 11.14
C ILE A 120 -25.34 10.77 10.77
N ARG A 121 -25.89 10.56 9.57
CA ARG A 121 -26.05 9.23 8.96
C ARG A 121 -24.97 9.00 7.92
N ARG A 122 -24.32 7.83 8.01
CA ARG A 122 -23.34 7.37 7.04
C ARG A 122 -24.03 6.53 5.97
N SER A 123 -23.73 6.83 4.71
CA SER A 123 -24.26 6.07 3.56
C SER A 123 -23.26 6.02 2.43
N ALA A 124 -23.41 5.03 1.55
CA ALA A 124 -22.57 4.90 0.36
C ALA A 124 -22.57 6.20 -0.47
N LEU A 125 -21.41 6.53 -1.00
CA LEU A 125 -21.23 7.64 -1.94
C LEU A 125 -21.75 7.26 -3.32
N GLY A 126 -21.45 6.06 -3.76
CA GLY A 126 -21.78 5.48 -5.07
C GLY A 126 -20.61 4.68 -5.64
N PRO A 127 -20.65 4.31 -6.93
CA PRO A 127 -19.55 3.59 -7.57
C PRO A 127 -18.21 4.31 -7.47
N LEU A 128 -17.16 3.56 -7.17
CA LEU A 128 -15.79 4.05 -7.01
C LEU A 128 -14.84 3.37 -8.00
N LEU A 129 -13.79 4.07 -8.40
CA LEU A 129 -12.68 3.51 -9.16
C LEU A 129 -11.50 3.23 -8.21
N GLY A 130 -10.99 2.00 -8.21
CA GLY A 130 -9.73 1.62 -7.57
C GLY A 130 -8.65 1.41 -8.62
N ILE A 131 -7.48 2.02 -8.43
CA ILE A 131 -6.29 1.85 -9.27
C ILE A 131 -5.18 1.32 -8.38
N MET A 132 -4.87 0.01 -8.50
CA MET A 132 -4.03 -0.70 -7.54
C MET A 132 -2.72 -1.16 -8.16
N PRO A 133 -1.61 -1.13 -7.38
CA PRO A 133 -0.28 -1.47 -7.86
C PRO A 133 -0.02 -2.98 -7.79
N TRP A 134 1.19 -3.37 -8.15
CA TRP A 134 1.61 -4.75 -8.28
C TRP A 134 2.35 -5.31 -7.04
N ASN A 135 2.82 -4.46 -6.12
CA ASN A 135 3.72 -4.90 -5.05
C ASN A 135 3.04 -5.71 -3.93
N PHE A 136 1.75 -5.45 -3.69
CA PHE A 136 0.89 -6.23 -2.82
C PHE A 136 -0.49 -6.38 -3.48
N PRO A 137 -0.62 -7.27 -4.48
CA PRO A 137 -1.78 -7.27 -5.38
C PRO A 137 -3.11 -7.62 -4.70
N PHE A 138 -3.11 -8.35 -3.60
CA PHE A 138 -4.32 -8.65 -2.83
C PHE A 138 -4.53 -7.66 -1.67
N TYR A 139 -3.47 -7.37 -0.91
CA TYR A 139 -3.53 -6.47 0.23
C TYR A 139 -4.00 -5.05 -0.14
N GLN A 140 -3.46 -4.49 -1.22
CA GLN A 140 -3.85 -3.15 -1.69
C GLN A 140 -5.33 -3.09 -2.07
N VAL A 141 -5.85 -4.16 -2.68
CA VAL A 141 -7.27 -4.27 -3.01
C VAL A 141 -8.12 -4.45 -1.76
N ALA A 142 -7.70 -5.29 -0.79
CA ALA A 142 -8.45 -5.52 0.44
C ALA A 142 -8.61 -4.23 1.27
N ARG A 143 -7.56 -3.40 1.36
CA ARG A 143 -7.61 -2.08 2.04
C ARG A 143 -8.68 -1.16 1.47
N PHE A 144 -8.82 -1.16 0.15
CA PHE A 144 -9.82 -0.36 -0.56
C PHE A 144 -11.20 -1.02 -0.58
N ALA A 145 -11.27 -2.31 -0.94
CA ALA A 145 -12.53 -3.02 -1.15
C ALA A 145 -13.29 -3.29 0.16
N GLY A 146 -12.58 -3.67 1.21
CA GLY A 146 -13.18 -4.01 2.51
C GLY A 146 -14.12 -2.93 3.04
N PRO A 147 -13.65 -1.72 3.32
CA PRO A 147 -14.51 -0.65 3.84
C PRO A 147 -15.58 -0.22 2.84
N ASN A 148 -15.27 -0.16 1.54
CA ASN A 148 -16.15 0.40 0.54
C ASN A 148 -17.33 -0.53 0.19
N LEU A 149 -17.10 -1.83 0.02
CA LEU A 149 -18.18 -2.79 -0.24
C LEU A 149 -19.10 -2.97 0.97
N VAL A 150 -18.55 -2.97 2.20
CA VAL A 150 -19.36 -3.02 3.43
C VAL A 150 -20.21 -1.76 3.57
N LEU A 151 -19.67 -0.58 3.23
CA LEU A 151 -20.43 0.67 3.17
C LEU A 151 -21.53 0.63 2.08
N GLY A 152 -21.30 -0.15 1.02
CA GLY A 152 -22.20 -0.29 -0.13
C GLY A 152 -21.78 0.51 -1.36
N ASN A 153 -20.54 0.91 -1.47
CA ASN A 153 -19.98 1.48 -2.71
C ASN A 153 -19.60 0.35 -3.67
N PRO A 154 -20.23 0.22 -4.85
CA PRO A 154 -19.74 -0.66 -5.91
C PRO A 154 -18.34 -0.23 -6.37
N ILE A 155 -17.52 -1.20 -6.77
CA ILE A 155 -16.11 -0.98 -7.14
C ILE A 155 -15.85 -1.37 -8.58
N LEU A 156 -15.25 -0.45 -9.33
CA LEU A 156 -14.53 -0.73 -10.56
C LEU A 156 -13.05 -0.80 -10.24
N LEU A 157 -12.42 -1.95 -10.49
CA LEU A 157 -10.99 -2.12 -10.27
C LEU A 157 -10.22 -2.05 -11.58
N LYS A 158 -9.16 -1.26 -11.61
CA LYS A 158 -8.07 -1.33 -12.58
C LYS A 158 -6.78 -1.72 -11.86
N HIS A 159 -6.39 -2.96 -11.98
CA HIS A 159 -5.14 -3.44 -11.38
C HIS A 159 -3.91 -3.10 -12.25
N ALA A 160 -2.71 -3.26 -11.68
CA ALA A 160 -1.45 -3.15 -12.42
C ALA A 160 -1.42 -4.12 -13.61
N GLY A 161 -0.80 -3.69 -14.72
CA GLY A 161 -0.79 -4.45 -15.97
C GLY A 161 -0.04 -5.79 -15.90
N GLN A 162 0.77 -5.99 -14.87
CA GLN A 162 1.49 -7.24 -14.62
C GLN A 162 0.75 -8.21 -13.67
N CYS A 163 -0.39 -7.80 -13.08
CA CYS A 163 -1.17 -8.60 -12.13
C CYS A 163 -2.60 -8.93 -12.62
N PRO A 164 -2.79 -9.42 -13.86
CA PRO A 164 -4.13 -9.71 -14.37
C PRO A 164 -4.75 -10.99 -13.77
N GLU A 165 -3.96 -11.98 -13.38
CA GLU A 165 -4.46 -13.19 -12.71
C GLU A 165 -4.94 -12.87 -11.30
N SER A 166 -4.19 -12.06 -10.52
CA SER A 166 -4.63 -11.55 -9.22
C SER A 166 -5.95 -10.78 -9.33
N ALA A 167 -6.06 -9.87 -10.31
CA ALA A 167 -7.27 -9.09 -10.55
C ALA A 167 -8.49 -9.98 -10.87
N THR A 168 -8.29 -11.02 -11.68
CA THR A 168 -9.32 -12.00 -12.03
C THR A 168 -9.72 -12.87 -10.84
N ALA A 169 -8.75 -13.34 -10.05
CA ALA A 169 -8.99 -14.13 -8.86
C ALA A 169 -9.80 -13.35 -7.80
N LEU A 170 -9.47 -12.07 -7.59
CA LEU A 170 -10.22 -11.20 -6.68
C LEU A 170 -11.67 -11.01 -7.13
N GLN A 171 -11.93 -10.75 -8.43
CA GLN A 171 -13.29 -10.67 -8.93
C GLN A 171 -14.06 -11.97 -8.70
N GLN A 172 -13.42 -13.12 -8.91
CA GLN A 172 -14.04 -14.42 -8.68
C GLN A 172 -14.34 -14.67 -7.19
N ILE A 173 -13.47 -14.24 -6.28
CA ILE A 173 -13.70 -14.34 -4.84
C ILE A 173 -14.96 -13.56 -4.42
N PHE A 174 -15.10 -12.31 -4.86
CA PHE A 174 -16.28 -11.51 -4.52
C PHE A 174 -17.56 -12.09 -5.15
N ALA A 175 -17.50 -12.61 -6.38
CA ALA A 175 -18.62 -13.29 -7.01
C ALA A 175 -19.02 -14.57 -6.25
N ASP A 176 -18.06 -15.41 -5.87
CA ASP A 176 -18.30 -16.65 -5.11
C ASP A 176 -18.74 -16.38 -3.66
N ALA A 177 -18.38 -15.24 -3.10
CA ALA A 177 -18.89 -14.77 -1.82
C ALA A 177 -20.36 -14.34 -1.88
N GLY A 178 -20.92 -14.20 -3.08
CA GLY A 178 -22.33 -13.86 -3.30
C GLY A 178 -22.58 -12.36 -3.53
N PHE A 179 -21.56 -11.55 -3.72
CA PHE A 179 -21.77 -10.17 -4.18
C PHE A 179 -22.46 -10.18 -5.54
N PRO A 180 -23.49 -9.37 -5.76
CA PRO A 180 -24.21 -9.37 -7.04
C PRO A 180 -23.34 -8.79 -8.16
N GLU A 181 -23.73 -9.10 -9.39
CA GLU A 181 -23.12 -8.52 -10.58
C GLU A 181 -23.08 -6.98 -10.48
N GLY A 182 -21.95 -6.39 -10.79
CA GLY A 182 -21.73 -4.94 -10.69
C GLY A 182 -21.34 -4.44 -9.30
N ALA A 183 -21.35 -5.25 -8.23
CA ALA A 183 -20.82 -4.81 -6.93
C ALA A 183 -19.30 -4.69 -6.95
N TYR A 184 -18.62 -5.61 -7.64
CA TYR A 184 -17.18 -5.56 -7.86
C TYR A 184 -16.88 -6.01 -9.31
N VAL A 185 -16.27 -5.13 -10.08
CA VAL A 185 -15.97 -5.35 -11.49
C VAL A 185 -14.50 -5.03 -11.74
N ASN A 186 -13.75 -5.98 -12.33
CA ASN A 186 -12.40 -5.74 -12.80
C ASN A 186 -12.37 -5.40 -14.29
N ILE A 187 -11.52 -4.45 -14.70
CA ILE A 187 -11.28 -4.11 -16.09
C ILE A 187 -9.79 -4.05 -16.40
N PHE A 188 -9.43 -4.45 -17.62
CA PHE A 188 -8.08 -4.25 -18.16
C PHE A 188 -8.12 -3.05 -19.11
N ALA A 189 -7.73 -1.87 -18.60
CA ALA A 189 -7.90 -0.59 -19.28
C ALA A 189 -6.57 0.16 -19.45
N THR A 190 -6.50 1.01 -20.49
CA THR A 190 -5.38 1.93 -20.68
C THR A 190 -5.50 3.15 -19.76
N ASN A 191 -4.43 3.93 -19.64
CA ASN A 191 -4.46 5.17 -18.84
C ASN A 191 -5.42 6.21 -19.43
N GLU A 192 -5.56 6.26 -20.76
CA GLU A 192 -6.50 7.15 -21.45
C GLU A 192 -7.95 6.75 -21.14
N GLN A 193 -8.27 5.45 -21.20
CA GLN A 193 -9.59 4.95 -20.82
C GLN A 193 -9.91 5.23 -19.34
N ILE A 194 -8.92 5.13 -18.44
CA ILE A 194 -9.09 5.47 -17.02
C ILE A 194 -9.39 6.97 -16.84
N ALA A 195 -8.78 7.86 -17.62
CA ALA A 195 -9.10 9.29 -17.57
C ALA A 195 -10.57 9.56 -17.91
N ASP A 196 -11.09 8.88 -18.94
CA ASP A 196 -12.50 8.99 -19.34
C ASP A 196 -13.44 8.41 -18.27
N ILE A 197 -13.06 7.29 -17.65
CA ILE A 197 -13.83 6.67 -16.56
C ILE A 197 -13.88 7.59 -15.34
N ILE A 198 -12.78 8.24 -14.97
CA ILE A 198 -12.78 9.21 -13.84
C ILE A 198 -13.73 10.37 -14.14
N ALA A 199 -13.82 10.81 -15.39
CA ALA A 199 -14.70 11.89 -15.79
C ALA A 199 -16.19 11.52 -15.85
N ASP A 200 -16.52 10.23 -15.89
CA ASP A 200 -17.91 9.75 -15.98
C ASP A 200 -18.70 10.07 -14.71
N ASP A 201 -19.92 10.57 -14.86
CA ASP A 201 -20.78 11.00 -13.73
C ASP A 201 -21.20 9.85 -12.82
N ARG A 202 -21.15 8.60 -13.29
CA ARG A 202 -21.46 7.40 -12.50
C ARG A 202 -20.36 7.05 -11.50
N ILE A 203 -19.12 7.52 -11.69
CA ILE A 203 -18.01 7.34 -10.75
C ILE A 203 -18.00 8.50 -9.77
N HIS A 204 -18.03 8.19 -8.47
CA HIS A 204 -18.16 9.19 -7.40
C HIS A 204 -16.85 9.46 -6.65
N GLY A 205 -15.85 8.62 -6.82
CA GLY A 205 -14.53 8.79 -6.20
C GLY A 205 -13.50 7.84 -6.78
N VAL A 206 -12.24 8.12 -6.50
CA VAL A 206 -11.08 7.37 -7.00
C VAL A 206 -10.09 7.13 -5.86
N SER A 207 -9.67 5.88 -5.67
CA SER A 207 -8.50 5.55 -4.85
C SER A 207 -7.36 5.09 -5.76
N LEU A 208 -6.17 5.64 -5.57
CA LEU A 208 -4.97 5.20 -6.26
C LEU A 208 -3.87 4.91 -5.25
N THR A 209 -3.32 3.70 -5.34
CA THR A 209 -2.03 3.37 -4.74
C THR A 209 -1.00 3.20 -5.86
N GLY A 210 0.13 3.90 -5.77
CA GLY A 210 1.17 3.83 -6.80
C GLY A 210 2.20 4.94 -6.75
N SER A 211 2.77 5.31 -7.91
CA SER A 211 3.81 6.34 -7.98
C SER A 211 3.23 7.77 -7.87
N GLU A 212 4.04 8.72 -7.36
CA GLU A 212 3.67 10.13 -7.31
C GLU A 212 3.17 10.69 -8.65
N ARG A 213 3.84 10.30 -9.75
CA ARG A 213 3.44 10.73 -11.10
C ARG A 213 2.04 10.27 -11.45
N ALA A 214 1.70 9.02 -11.12
CA ALA A 214 0.36 8.49 -11.36
C ALA A 214 -0.67 9.16 -10.44
N GLY A 215 -0.32 9.37 -9.16
CA GLY A 215 -1.16 10.06 -8.19
C GLY A 215 -1.50 11.49 -8.61
N ALA A 216 -0.50 12.26 -9.03
CA ALA A 216 -0.70 13.63 -9.51
C ALA A 216 -1.62 13.68 -10.75
N ALA A 217 -1.42 12.78 -11.73
CA ALA A 217 -2.26 12.72 -12.93
C ALA A 217 -3.73 12.36 -12.60
N VAL A 218 -3.93 11.37 -11.73
CA VAL A 218 -5.29 10.96 -11.29
C VAL A 218 -5.96 12.07 -10.50
N ALA A 219 -5.25 12.70 -9.56
CA ALA A 219 -5.79 13.80 -8.75
C ALA A 219 -6.17 15.01 -9.61
N GLU A 220 -5.39 15.34 -10.65
CA GLU A 220 -5.70 16.42 -11.59
C GLU A 220 -7.02 16.14 -12.30
N ILE A 221 -7.22 14.93 -12.84
CA ILE A 221 -8.45 14.56 -13.54
C ILE A 221 -9.63 14.51 -12.56
N ALA A 222 -9.45 13.90 -11.39
CA ALA A 222 -10.48 13.83 -10.35
C ALA A 222 -10.91 15.21 -9.88
N GLY A 223 -9.95 16.13 -9.65
CA GLY A 223 -10.22 17.51 -9.24
C GLY A 223 -11.00 18.31 -10.27
N ARG A 224 -10.68 18.18 -11.56
CA ARG A 224 -11.44 18.81 -12.66
C ARG A 224 -12.91 18.36 -12.71
N ASN A 225 -13.16 17.10 -12.29
CA ASN A 225 -14.49 16.49 -12.29
C ASN A 225 -15.16 16.47 -10.90
N LEU A 226 -14.58 17.17 -9.92
CA LEU A 226 -15.07 17.27 -8.52
C LEU A 226 -15.27 15.90 -7.86
N LYS A 227 -14.45 14.91 -8.19
CA LYS A 227 -14.45 13.59 -7.57
C LYS A 227 -13.55 13.57 -6.33
N LYS A 228 -14.01 12.91 -5.26
CA LYS A 228 -13.15 12.64 -4.11
C LYS A 228 -12.01 11.71 -4.53
N VAL A 229 -10.81 11.95 -4.00
CA VAL A 229 -9.64 11.12 -4.26
C VAL A 229 -8.92 10.77 -2.97
N VAL A 230 -8.41 9.53 -2.91
CA VAL A 230 -7.46 9.03 -1.91
C VAL A 230 -6.21 8.61 -2.65
N LEU A 231 -5.05 9.02 -2.16
CA LEU A 231 -3.76 8.72 -2.76
C LEU A 231 -2.82 8.10 -1.73
N GLU A 232 -2.37 6.89 -2.01
CA GLU A 232 -1.31 6.20 -1.29
C GLU A 232 -0.12 6.05 -2.23
N LEU A 233 0.96 6.79 -1.98
CA LEU A 233 2.06 6.94 -2.93
C LEU A 233 3.38 6.41 -2.35
N GLY A 234 4.50 6.78 -2.96
CA GLY A 234 5.83 6.35 -2.53
C GLY A 234 6.21 6.85 -1.13
N GLY A 235 7.26 6.25 -0.58
CA GLY A 235 7.83 6.60 0.70
C GLY A 235 9.34 6.41 0.73
N SER A 236 10.02 7.13 1.60
CA SER A 236 11.44 6.93 1.91
C SER A 236 11.61 6.89 3.44
N ASP A 237 10.96 5.90 4.04
CA ASP A 237 10.78 5.82 5.47
C ASP A 237 12.12 5.69 6.19
N PRO A 238 12.35 6.49 7.26
CA PRO A 238 13.53 6.37 8.09
C PRO A 238 13.39 5.25 9.11
N PHE A 239 14.48 4.52 9.35
CA PHE A 239 14.73 3.72 10.53
C PHE A 239 15.68 4.52 11.43
N ILE A 240 15.18 5.03 12.54
CA ILE A 240 15.91 5.93 13.44
C ILE A 240 16.34 5.13 14.67
N LEU A 241 17.64 5.00 14.91
CA LEU A 241 18.21 4.33 16.07
C LEU A 241 18.93 5.33 16.97
N LEU A 242 18.30 5.71 18.08
CA LEU A 242 18.85 6.64 19.06
C LEU A 242 19.46 5.94 20.28
N SER A 243 18.85 4.81 20.72
CA SER A 243 19.41 3.94 21.73
C SER A 243 18.79 2.55 21.64
N THR A 244 19.50 1.53 22.15
CA THR A 244 19.03 0.16 22.21
C THR A 244 19.77 -0.60 23.29
N ASP A 245 19.14 -1.65 23.86
CA ASP A 245 19.79 -2.61 24.75
C ASP A 245 20.56 -3.67 23.95
N SER A 246 20.25 -3.86 22.65
CA SER A 246 20.87 -4.83 21.75
C SER A 246 21.00 -4.28 20.34
N VAL A 247 22.23 -4.06 19.89
CA VAL A 247 22.50 -3.65 18.49
C VAL A 247 22.13 -4.78 17.53
N ASP A 248 22.29 -6.04 17.92
CA ASP A 248 21.95 -7.19 17.08
C ASP A 248 20.45 -7.24 16.78
N GLU A 249 19.59 -7.06 17.80
CA GLU A 249 18.13 -7.00 17.61
C GLU A 249 17.70 -5.78 16.75
N ALA A 250 18.35 -4.64 16.90
CA ALA A 250 18.10 -3.47 16.09
C ALA A 250 18.50 -3.71 14.62
N VAL A 251 19.59 -4.44 14.38
CA VAL A 251 20.02 -4.85 13.03
C VAL A 251 19.03 -5.82 12.40
N GLU A 252 18.59 -6.85 13.14
CA GLU A 252 17.57 -7.80 12.66
C GLU A 252 16.28 -7.06 12.25
N ALA A 253 15.80 -6.14 13.08
CA ALA A 253 14.64 -5.32 12.78
C ALA A 253 14.85 -4.45 11.53
N ALA A 254 16.03 -3.81 11.39
CA ALA A 254 16.33 -2.97 10.24
C ALA A 254 16.40 -3.76 8.94
N VAL A 255 16.98 -4.97 8.95
CA VAL A 255 17.03 -5.88 7.79
C VAL A 255 15.61 -6.33 7.42
N ALA A 256 14.82 -6.76 8.39
CA ALA A 256 13.43 -7.16 8.15
C ALA A 256 12.61 -6.02 7.54
N ALA A 257 12.72 -4.79 8.10
CA ALA A 257 12.04 -3.61 7.56
C ALA A 257 12.53 -3.20 6.17
N ARG A 258 13.76 -3.57 5.77
CA ARG A 258 14.30 -3.23 4.45
C ARG A 258 13.98 -4.29 3.40
N LEU A 259 14.03 -5.58 3.75
CA LEU A 259 13.95 -6.68 2.79
C LEU A 259 12.55 -7.25 2.60
N ASP A 260 11.56 -6.83 3.38
CA ASP A 260 10.17 -7.22 3.14
C ASP A 260 9.78 -6.98 1.69
N ASN A 261 9.17 -7.99 1.06
CA ASN A 261 8.80 -8.00 -0.35
C ASN A 261 9.98 -7.65 -1.30
N SER A 262 11.18 -8.13 -0.99
CA SER A 262 12.40 -7.78 -1.71
C SER A 262 12.67 -6.26 -1.74
N GLY A 263 12.29 -5.56 -0.69
CA GLY A 263 12.39 -4.11 -0.58
C GLY A 263 11.38 -3.31 -1.41
N GLN A 264 10.40 -3.97 -2.02
CA GLN A 264 9.38 -3.36 -2.87
C GLN A 264 8.12 -2.98 -2.07
N ALA A 265 8.33 -2.37 -0.90
CA ALA A 265 7.30 -1.87 -0.01
C ALA A 265 7.39 -0.34 0.11
N CYS A 266 6.23 0.34 0.01
CA CYS A 266 6.17 1.81 0.13
C CYS A 266 6.63 2.29 1.51
N ASN A 267 6.24 1.59 2.58
CA ASN A 267 6.65 1.83 3.97
C ASN A 267 7.92 1.06 4.38
N GLY A 268 8.63 0.39 3.46
CA GLY A 268 9.92 -0.24 3.78
C GLY A 268 10.95 0.80 4.24
N ALA A 269 11.73 0.49 5.28
CA ALA A 269 12.78 1.37 5.78
C ALA A 269 13.92 1.51 4.75
N LYS A 270 14.14 2.72 4.25
CA LYS A 270 15.14 2.99 3.19
C LYS A 270 16.34 3.76 3.69
N ARG A 271 16.17 4.55 4.76
CA ARG A 271 17.18 5.43 5.35
C ARG A 271 17.44 5.00 6.80
N MET A 272 18.62 4.41 7.05
CA MET A 272 19.05 3.99 8.38
C MET A 272 19.77 5.14 9.05
N ILE A 273 19.09 5.85 9.95
CA ILE A 273 19.59 7.06 10.66
C ILE A 273 20.02 6.61 12.05
N VAL A 274 21.32 6.59 12.31
CA VAL A 274 21.89 5.99 13.51
C VAL A 274 22.72 7.01 14.29
N ILE A 275 22.50 7.08 15.60
CA ILE A 275 23.28 7.93 16.51
C ILE A 275 24.76 7.55 16.48
N ASP A 276 25.65 8.52 16.53
CA ASP A 276 27.10 8.38 16.41
C ASP A 276 27.70 7.28 17.30
N SER A 277 27.25 7.17 18.53
CA SER A 277 27.75 6.17 19.48
C SER A 277 27.45 4.71 19.10
N LEU A 278 26.46 4.44 18.25
CA LEU A 278 26.07 3.13 17.79
C LEU A 278 26.40 2.88 16.32
N TYR A 279 26.74 3.94 15.58
CA TYR A 279 26.82 3.90 14.12
C TYR A 279 27.82 2.87 13.59
N ASP A 280 29.04 2.87 14.10
CA ASP A 280 30.11 2.04 13.52
C ASP A 280 29.81 0.55 13.71
N GLU A 281 29.34 0.15 14.91
CA GLU A 281 28.91 -1.22 15.18
C GLU A 281 27.67 -1.61 14.38
N PHE A 282 26.67 -0.72 14.32
CA PHE A 282 25.45 -0.97 13.56
C PHE A 282 25.74 -1.10 12.06
N ALA A 283 26.54 -0.19 11.49
CA ALA A 283 26.87 -0.20 10.06
C ALA A 283 27.61 -1.47 9.63
N GLU A 284 28.57 -1.95 10.43
CA GLU A 284 29.28 -3.21 10.18
C GLU A 284 28.31 -4.39 10.20
N LYS A 285 27.54 -4.54 11.28
CA LYS A 285 26.62 -5.67 11.47
C LYS A 285 25.46 -5.64 10.46
N PHE A 286 24.88 -4.46 10.21
CA PHE A 286 23.80 -4.28 9.23
C PHE A 286 24.26 -4.63 7.81
N THR A 287 25.43 -4.14 7.41
CA THR A 287 25.98 -4.46 6.09
C THR A 287 26.22 -5.96 5.93
N ALA A 288 26.78 -6.62 6.96
CA ALA A 288 26.99 -8.07 6.94
C ALA A 288 25.66 -8.84 6.90
N ALA A 289 24.66 -8.43 7.69
CA ALA A 289 23.35 -9.06 7.73
C ALA A 289 22.59 -8.88 6.40
N MET A 290 22.57 -7.68 5.82
CA MET A 290 21.97 -7.42 4.51
C MET A 290 22.57 -8.34 3.44
N THR A 291 23.89 -8.45 3.37
CA THR A 291 24.59 -9.25 2.34
C THR A 291 24.52 -10.75 2.56
N SER A 292 24.17 -11.20 3.76
CA SER A 292 23.93 -12.63 4.03
C SER A 292 22.62 -13.14 3.37
N VAL A 293 21.70 -12.24 3.03
CA VAL A 293 20.44 -12.57 2.37
C VAL A 293 20.61 -12.44 0.86
N ALA A 294 20.83 -13.58 0.22
CA ALA A 294 21.00 -13.65 -1.24
C ALA A 294 19.63 -13.76 -1.94
N PRO A 295 19.46 -13.12 -3.12
CA PRO A 295 18.26 -13.29 -3.91
C PRO A 295 18.20 -14.73 -4.48
N VAL A 296 17.07 -15.39 -4.30
CA VAL A 296 16.85 -16.79 -4.71
C VAL A 296 15.49 -16.96 -5.37
N ASP A 297 15.25 -18.15 -5.94
CA ASP A 297 13.96 -18.53 -6.51
C ASP A 297 12.84 -18.33 -5.48
N PRO A 298 11.84 -17.48 -5.77
CA PRO A 298 10.81 -17.10 -4.82
C PRO A 298 9.83 -18.23 -4.47
N THR A 299 9.84 -19.33 -5.25
CA THR A 299 8.95 -20.49 -5.03
C THR A 299 9.49 -21.47 -3.99
N LYS A 300 10.74 -21.27 -3.54
CA LYS A 300 11.36 -22.16 -2.56
C LYS A 300 10.99 -21.81 -1.13
N ASP A 301 10.87 -22.84 -0.32
CA ASP A 301 10.72 -22.67 1.12
C ASP A 301 11.91 -21.88 1.68
N ASN A 302 11.65 -21.00 2.64
CA ASN A 302 12.62 -20.11 3.28
C ASN A 302 13.32 -19.12 2.33
N SER A 303 12.73 -18.81 1.17
CA SER A 303 13.15 -17.67 0.37
C SER A 303 12.83 -16.37 1.11
N GLU A 304 13.86 -15.58 1.41
CA GLU A 304 13.70 -14.26 2.07
C GLU A 304 13.72 -13.11 1.05
N LEU A 305 14.48 -13.26 -0.03
CA LEU A 305 14.67 -12.27 -1.07
C LEU A 305 14.42 -12.91 -2.44
N GLY A 306 13.38 -12.47 -3.12
CA GLY A 306 13.05 -12.88 -4.48
C GLY A 306 13.60 -11.90 -5.53
N PRO A 307 13.22 -12.07 -6.81
CA PRO A 307 13.53 -11.11 -7.85
C PRO A 307 12.75 -9.81 -7.68
N LEU A 308 13.23 -8.73 -8.29
CA LEU A 308 12.41 -7.55 -8.53
C LEU A 308 11.29 -7.88 -9.54
N SER A 309 10.20 -7.16 -9.45
CA SER A 309 8.95 -7.47 -10.15
C SER A 309 9.03 -7.43 -11.68
N SER A 310 10.08 -6.86 -12.25
CA SER A 310 10.23 -6.75 -13.70
C SER A 310 11.61 -6.24 -14.10
N ALA A 311 12.02 -6.52 -15.33
CA ALA A 311 13.25 -5.99 -15.91
C ALA A 311 13.34 -4.45 -15.91
N PRO A 312 12.25 -3.69 -16.20
CA PRO A 312 12.28 -2.24 -16.01
C PRO A 312 12.51 -1.79 -14.56
N ALA A 313 11.95 -2.50 -13.57
CA ALA A 313 12.18 -2.19 -12.16
C ALA A 313 13.64 -2.40 -11.77
N THR A 314 14.24 -3.53 -12.21
CA THR A 314 15.65 -3.84 -11.98
C THR A 314 16.56 -2.79 -12.62
N LYS A 315 16.31 -2.45 -13.89
CA LYS A 315 17.07 -1.42 -14.60
C LYS A 315 17.02 -0.07 -13.89
N ASN A 316 15.81 0.37 -13.49
CA ASN A 316 15.66 1.65 -12.82
C ASN A 316 16.41 1.69 -11.48
N LEU A 317 16.35 0.62 -10.69
CA LEU A 317 17.05 0.53 -9.41
C LEU A 317 18.58 0.52 -9.61
N ALA A 318 19.07 -0.24 -10.60
CA ALA A 318 20.50 -0.25 -10.94
C ALA A 318 21.00 1.15 -11.34
N GLU A 319 20.27 1.85 -12.21
CA GLU A 319 20.58 3.22 -12.62
C GLU A 319 20.55 4.21 -11.42
N GLN A 320 19.66 4.03 -10.44
CA GLN A 320 19.64 4.84 -9.22
C GLN A 320 20.90 4.60 -8.38
N VAL A 321 21.30 3.34 -8.16
CA VAL A 321 22.51 2.98 -7.40
C VAL A 321 23.77 3.51 -8.10
N GLU A 322 23.90 3.29 -9.42
CA GLU A 322 25.03 3.78 -10.21
C GLU A 322 25.16 5.31 -10.14
N ARG A 323 24.04 6.02 -10.28
CA ARG A 323 23.99 7.48 -10.17
C ARG A 323 24.34 7.97 -8.78
N ALA A 324 23.84 7.32 -7.71
CA ALA A 324 24.19 7.65 -6.34
C ALA A 324 25.70 7.54 -6.10
N VAL A 325 26.33 6.48 -6.56
CA VAL A 325 27.78 6.27 -6.45
C VAL A 325 28.56 7.31 -7.28
N ALA A 326 28.13 7.57 -8.52
CA ALA A 326 28.75 8.59 -9.36
C ALA A 326 28.68 10.01 -8.75
N GLN A 327 27.65 10.27 -7.94
CA GLN A 327 27.47 11.54 -7.21
C GLN A 327 28.13 11.53 -5.81
N GLY A 328 28.94 10.52 -5.49
CA GLY A 328 29.79 10.51 -4.31
C GLY A 328 29.32 9.62 -3.15
N ALA A 329 28.22 8.90 -3.27
CA ALA A 329 27.85 7.89 -2.29
C ALA A 329 28.88 6.73 -2.31
N GLN A 330 29.10 6.14 -1.14
CA GLN A 330 29.95 4.97 -0.98
C GLN A 330 29.10 3.71 -1.09
N LEU A 331 29.45 2.82 -2.02
CA LEU A 331 28.88 1.48 -2.08
C LEU A 331 29.64 0.60 -1.07
N LEU A 332 28.97 0.27 0.05
CA LEU A 332 29.57 -0.58 1.07
C LEU A 332 29.43 -2.08 0.71
N ALA A 333 28.33 -2.45 0.06
CA ALA A 333 28.09 -3.82 -0.36
C ALA A 333 26.99 -3.90 -1.43
N GLY A 334 26.95 -5.00 -2.21
CA GLY A 334 25.95 -5.26 -3.22
C GLY A 334 26.10 -4.40 -4.48
N GLY A 335 24.99 -4.01 -5.09
CA GLY A 335 24.90 -3.19 -6.29
C GLY A 335 24.84 -4.00 -7.60
N GLY A 336 25.02 -5.32 -7.54
CA GLY A 336 24.93 -6.22 -8.68
C GLY A 336 23.52 -6.81 -8.85
N HIS A 337 23.29 -7.39 -10.05
CA HIS A 337 22.06 -8.18 -10.29
C HIS A 337 22.31 -9.21 -11.39
N ASP A 338 21.55 -10.31 -11.33
CA ASP A 338 21.45 -11.31 -12.40
C ASP A 338 19.98 -11.43 -12.83
N GLY A 339 19.70 -11.03 -14.06
CA GLY A 339 18.33 -10.83 -14.49
C GLY A 339 17.61 -9.86 -13.55
N ASN A 340 16.50 -10.29 -12.95
CA ASN A 340 15.75 -9.49 -11.98
C ASN A 340 16.15 -9.74 -10.50
N PHE A 341 17.11 -10.62 -10.25
CA PHE A 341 17.62 -10.91 -8.92
C PHE A 341 18.66 -9.85 -8.52
N PHE A 342 18.23 -8.88 -7.74
CA PHE A 342 19.05 -7.74 -7.30
C PHE A 342 19.66 -8.03 -5.92
N GLU A 343 20.97 -7.79 -5.79
CA GLU A 343 21.69 -7.99 -4.54
C GLU A 343 21.26 -7.00 -3.46
N SER A 344 21.18 -7.48 -2.21
CA SER A 344 21.02 -6.58 -1.05
C SER A 344 22.16 -5.57 -1.02
N THR A 345 21.81 -4.28 -1.06
CA THR A 345 22.75 -3.20 -1.33
C THR A 345 22.75 -2.19 -0.19
N VAL A 346 23.95 -1.76 0.23
CA VAL A 346 24.12 -0.78 1.28
C VAL A 346 24.96 0.38 0.79
N LEU A 347 24.41 1.59 0.86
CA LEU A 347 25.06 2.85 0.54
C LEU A 347 25.37 3.64 1.82
N ALA A 348 26.43 4.44 1.80
CA ALA A 348 26.75 5.42 2.85
C ALA A 348 27.22 6.72 2.23
N GLY A 349 27.32 7.80 3.04
CA GLY A 349 27.81 9.09 2.56
C GLY A 349 26.93 9.78 1.54
N VAL A 350 25.63 9.48 1.52
CA VAL A 350 24.65 10.19 0.70
C VAL A 350 24.42 11.58 1.28
N THR A 351 24.69 12.63 0.50
CA THR A 351 24.55 14.04 0.90
C THR A 351 23.37 14.71 0.19
N PRO A 352 22.90 15.89 0.62
CA PRO A 352 21.80 16.61 -0.03
C PRO A 352 22.01 16.92 -1.52
N ASP A 353 23.24 16.94 -2.01
CA ASP A 353 23.56 17.15 -3.43
C ASP A 353 23.45 15.87 -4.26
N ASN A 354 23.21 14.71 -3.63
CA ASN A 354 23.03 13.42 -4.27
C ASN A 354 21.53 13.14 -4.50
N ASP A 355 21.14 12.72 -5.70
CA ASP A 355 19.74 12.41 -6.04
C ASP A 355 19.13 11.38 -5.09
N ALA A 356 19.94 10.40 -4.63
CA ALA A 356 19.53 9.37 -3.67
C ALA A 356 19.04 9.92 -2.32
N TYR A 357 19.35 11.17 -2.00
CA TYR A 357 18.88 11.81 -0.76
C TYR A 357 17.37 12.02 -0.74
N THR A 358 16.76 12.24 -1.91
CA THR A 358 15.33 12.52 -2.07
C THR A 358 14.57 11.47 -2.87
N GLU A 359 15.25 10.55 -3.56
CA GLU A 359 14.63 9.48 -4.33
C GLU A 359 14.21 8.30 -3.44
N GLU A 360 13.21 7.57 -3.89
CA GLU A 360 12.79 6.31 -3.30
C GLU A 360 13.54 5.13 -3.96
N PHE A 361 14.26 4.34 -3.17
CA PHE A 361 14.77 3.03 -3.61
C PHE A 361 13.70 1.95 -3.44
N PHE A 362 13.07 1.55 -4.54
CA PHE A 362 12.01 0.55 -4.53
C PHE A 362 12.56 -0.86 -4.82
N GLY A 363 13.39 -1.35 -3.91
CA GLY A 363 14.10 -2.63 -3.96
C GLY A 363 15.07 -2.77 -2.79
N PRO A 364 15.92 -3.80 -2.72
CA PRO A 364 16.72 -4.15 -1.55
C PRO A 364 17.95 -3.23 -1.34
N VAL A 365 17.75 -1.92 -1.37
CA VAL A 365 18.79 -0.91 -1.21
C VAL A 365 18.53 -0.06 0.02
N ALA A 366 19.51 0.08 0.91
CA ALA A 366 19.47 0.93 2.09
C ALA A 366 20.57 1.99 2.06
N ALA A 367 20.30 3.18 2.61
CA ALA A 367 21.28 4.24 2.82
C ALA A 367 21.53 4.46 4.32
N LEU A 368 22.78 4.44 4.74
CA LEU A 368 23.23 4.63 6.11
C LEU A 368 23.59 6.11 6.36
N TYR A 369 23.09 6.65 7.45
CA TYR A 369 23.35 8.03 7.89
C TYR A 369 23.77 8.04 9.35
N LYS A 370 24.82 8.79 9.65
CA LYS A 370 25.35 9.03 10.98
C LYS A 370 24.89 10.38 11.50
N VAL A 371 24.35 10.44 12.71
CA VAL A 371 23.88 11.69 13.34
C VAL A 371 24.44 11.84 14.75
N GLY A 372 24.70 13.08 15.17
CA GLY A 372 25.29 13.39 16.46
C GLY A 372 24.27 13.65 17.58
N SER A 373 22.99 13.85 17.23
CA SER A 373 21.94 14.18 18.21
C SER A 373 20.55 13.76 17.76
N GLU A 374 19.60 13.84 18.70
CA GLU A 374 18.17 13.65 18.45
C GLU A 374 17.64 14.65 17.41
N GLU A 375 18.04 15.93 17.52
CA GLU A 375 17.63 16.99 16.61
C GLU A 375 18.11 16.72 15.18
N GLU A 376 19.37 16.31 15.01
CA GLU A 376 19.89 15.95 13.69
C GLU A 376 19.17 14.74 13.10
N ALA A 377 18.77 13.77 13.94
CA ALA A 377 18.00 12.61 13.49
C ALA A 377 16.61 13.01 12.99
N ILE A 378 15.92 13.90 13.70
CA ILE A 378 14.62 14.45 13.32
C ILE A 378 14.74 15.27 12.04
N ASP A 379 15.71 16.19 11.96
CA ASP A 379 15.92 17.03 10.79
C ASP A 379 16.18 16.16 9.54
N LEU A 380 17.04 15.16 9.66
CA LEU A 380 17.33 14.25 8.57
C LEU A 380 16.13 13.36 8.21
N ALA A 381 15.40 12.86 9.19
CA ALA A 381 14.19 12.07 8.94
C ALA A 381 13.17 12.87 8.14
N ASN A 382 12.99 14.15 8.46
CA ASN A 382 12.04 15.04 7.79
C ASN A 382 12.56 15.64 6.47
N ALA A 383 13.88 15.55 6.19
CA ALA A 383 14.52 16.08 4.99
C ALA A 383 14.26 15.20 3.75
N THR A 384 13.00 14.94 3.47
CA THR A 384 12.51 14.15 2.32
C THR A 384 11.18 14.74 1.84
N PRO A 385 10.87 14.63 0.54
CA PRO A 385 9.55 15.01 0.04
C PRO A 385 8.44 14.07 0.52
N PHE A 386 8.79 12.89 1.04
CA PHE A 386 7.85 11.87 1.49
C PHE A 386 7.52 11.99 2.99
N GLY A 387 6.48 11.29 3.40
CA GLY A 387 6.04 11.23 4.80
C GLY A 387 5.02 10.10 5.00
N LEU A 388 5.37 8.85 4.60
CA LEU A 388 4.47 7.71 4.75
C LEU A 388 4.57 7.15 6.16
N GLY A 389 5.69 6.54 6.51
CA GLY A 389 5.95 5.94 7.80
C GLY A 389 7.32 6.31 8.36
N SER A 390 7.61 5.80 9.56
CA SER A 390 8.88 5.93 10.26
C SER A 390 9.01 4.83 11.31
N TYR A 391 10.21 4.34 11.53
CA TYR A 391 10.55 3.40 12.60
C TYR A 391 11.52 4.08 13.55
N LEU A 392 11.21 4.08 14.84
CA LEU A 392 12.01 4.71 15.88
C LEU A 392 12.39 3.69 16.95
N PHE A 393 13.69 3.57 17.22
CA PHE A 393 14.24 2.70 18.25
C PHE A 393 14.94 3.54 19.32
N THR A 394 14.43 3.44 20.54
CA THR A 394 14.99 4.10 21.72
C THR A 394 14.54 3.38 23.00
N THR A 395 15.40 3.38 24.01
CA THR A 395 15.09 2.87 25.36
C THR A 395 14.47 3.93 26.27
N ASP A 396 14.44 5.19 25.83
CA ASP A 396 13.87 6.34 26.56
C ASP A 396 12.45 6.64 26.07
N GLN A 397 11.45 6.42 26.92
CA GLN A 397 10.04 6.65 26.57
C GLN A 397 9.68 8.13 26.34
N GLU A 398 10.33 9.06 27.06
CA GLU A 398 10.08 10.48 26.83
C GLU A 398 10.67 10.93 25.50
N GLN A 399 11.85 10.43 25.15
CA GLN A 399 12.45 10.61 23.84
C GLN A 399 11.57 10.04 22.73
N ALA A 400 11.03 8.83 22.93
CA ALA A 400 10.14 8.19 21.97
C ALA A 400 8.95 9.08 21.60
N GLN A 401 8.29 9.68 22.58
CA GLN A 401 7.15 10.58 22.34
C GLN A 401 7.58 11.89 21.66
N ARG A 402 8.64 12.54 22.14
CA ARG A 402 9.13 13.79 21.52
C ARG A 402 9.51 13.61 20.05
N VAL A 403 10.22 12.53 19.75
CA VAL A 403 10.64 12.24 18.37
C VAL A 403 9.44 11.87 17.52
N ALA A 404 8.52 11.01 18.00
CA ALA A 404 7.32 10.65 17.27
C ALA A 404 6.45 11.86 16.92
N ASP A 405 6.31 12.82 17.86
CA ASP A 405 5.56 14.06 17.63
C ASP A 405 6.24 15.00 16.61
N ALA A 406 7.58 14.92 16.49
CA ALA A 406 8.36 15.76 15.59
C ALA A 406 8.52 15.18 14.16
N ILE A 407 8.30 13.89 13.96
CA ILE A 407 8.41 13.25 12.65
C ILE A 407 7.21 13.60 11.76
N GLU A 408 7.50 14.11 10.56
CA GLU A 408 6.50 14.50 9.56
C GLU A 408 6.07 13.31 8.68
N ALA A 409 5.51 12.28 9.30
CA ALA A 409 4.98 11.09 8.64
C ALA A 409 3.55 10.80 9.09
N GLY A 410 2.83 9.99 8.33
CA GLY A 410 1.49 9.55 8.69
C GLY A 410 1.46 8.44 9.73
N MET A 411 2.58 7.69 9.86
CA MET A 411 2.73 6.56 10.78
C MET A 411 4.10 6.59 11.45
N VAL A 412 4.15 6.31 12.75
CA VAL A 412 5.40 6.16 13.50
C VAL A 412 5.31 4.88 14.33
N TYR A 413 6.21 3.94 14.10
CA TYR A 413 6.31 2.70 14.85
C TYR A 413 7.49 2.79 15.82
N ILE A 414 7.23 2.58 17.12
CA ILE A 414 8.23 2.69 18.18
C ILE A 414 8.64 1.28 18.62
N ASN A 415 9.94 1.00 18.56
CA ASN A 415 10.57 -0.25 18.97
C ASN A 415 9.98 -1.51 18.32
N GLY A 416 9.58 -1.40 17.05
CA GLY A 416 9.08 -2.54 16.29
C GLY A 416 8.97 -2.26 14.81
N VAL A 417 8.94 -3.34 14.04
CA VAL A 417 8.73 -3.35 12.58
C VAL A 417 7.67 -4.40 12.24
N GLY A 418 7.03 -4.29 11.07
CA GLY A 418 5.99 -5.24 10.66
C GLY A 418 4.76 -5.23 11.58
N LEU A 419 4.42 -4.08 12.15
CA LEU A 419 3.32 -3.93 13.11
C LEU A 419 2.00 -3.52 12.44
N ASP A 420 1.89 -3.68 11.12
CA ASP A 420 0.65 -3.41 10.39
C ASP A 420 -0.48 -4.33 10.86
N SER A 421 -1.66 -3.77 11.07
CA SER A 421 -2.86 -4.50 11.53
C SER A 421 -4.11 -3.86 10.95
N PRO A 422 -5.21 -4.64 10.72
CA PRO A 422 -6.42 -4.11 10.09
C PRO A 422 -7.06 -2.92 10.81
N GLU A 423 -6.90 -2.80 12.14
CA GLU A 423 -7.43 -1.71 12.96
C GLU A 423 -6.55 -0.46 12.96
N LEU A 424 -5.31 -0.55 12.51
CA LEU A 424 -4.36 0.57 12.48
C LEU A 424 -4.49 1.36 11.19
N PRO A 425 -4.73 2.69 11.25
CA PRO A 425 -4.81 3.51 10.05
C PRO A 425 -3.48 3.52 9.28
N PHE A 426 -3.58 3.37 7.96
CA PHE A 426 -2.46 3.43 7.03
C PHE A 426 -2.57 4.67 6.14
N GLY A 427 -1.47 5.37 5.92
CA GLY A 427 -1.39 6.49 4.97
C GLY A 427 -0.41 7.57 5.38
N GLY A 428 -0.05 8.39 4.41
CA GLY A 428 1.01 9.39 4.51
C GLY A 428 0.55 10.84 4.53
N VAL A 429 1.56 11.70 4.56
CA VAL A 429 1.49 13.14 4.36
C VAL A 429 2.51 13.56 3.30
N LYS A 430 2.64 14.83 3.00
CA LYS A 430 3.55 15.35 1.97
C LYS A 430 3.28 14.68 0.61
N ARG A 431 4.32 14.26 -0.10
CA ARG A 431 4.20 13.61 -1.41
C ARG A 431 3.88 12.10 -1.32
N SER A 432 3.79 11.53 -0.13
CA SER A 432 3.26 10.19 0.08
C SER A 432 1.74 10.10 -0.07
N GLY A 433 1.06 11.22 -0.24
CA GLY A 433 -0.35 11.28 -0.57
C GLY A 433 -1.23 11.83 0.54
N PHE A 434 -2.51 11.55 0.45
CA PHE A 434 -3.52 12.01 1.40
C PHE A 434 -4.73 11.06 1.43
N GLY A 435 -5.49 11.12 2.51
CA GLY A 435 -6.47 10.13 2.91
C GLY A 435 -5.87 9.13 3.88
N ARG A 436 -6.69 8.20 4.34
CA ARG A 436 -6.28 7.07 5.17
C ARG A 436 -6.98 5.81 4.72
N GLU A 437 -6.26 4.72 4.74
CA GLU A 437 -6.82 3.38 4.58
C GLU A 437 -6.72 2.63 5.91
N LEU A 438 -7.38 1.49 6.04
CA LEU A 438 -7.47 0.69 7.25
C LEU A 438 -8.10 1.41 8.46
N GLY A 439 -8.29 0.65 9.52
CA GLY A 439 -8.92 1.12 10.75
C GLY A 439 -10.29 1.74 10.53
N SER A 440 -10.70 2.55 11.49
CA SER A 440 -11.95 3.32 11.41
C SER A 440 -11.85 4.51 10.46
N LEU A 441 -10.65 4.95 10.10
CA LEU A 441 -10.46 6.07 9.17
C LEU A 441 -10.70 5.66 7.72
N GLY A 442 -10.35 4.42 7.34
CA GLY A 442 -10.53 3.94 5.97
C GLY A 442 -11.98 3.95 5.50
N ILE A 443 -12.94 3.61 6.37
CA ILE A 443 -14.36 3.64 6.01
C ILE A 443 -14.93 5.07 5.93
N GLU A 444 -14.24 6.06 6.49
CA GLU A 444 -14.64 7.47 6.49
C GLU A 444 -14.27 8.22 5.19
N GLU A 445 -13.48 7.58 4.31
CA GLU A 445 -12.98 8.25 3.11
C GLU A 445 -14.04 8.41 2.03
N PHE A 446 -14.73 7.36 1.63
CA PHE A 446 -15.73 7.41 0.55
C PHE A 446 -17.17 7.27 1.09
N VAL A 447 -17.47 8.03 2.13
CA VAL A 447 -18.76 8.01 2.83
C VAL A 447 -19.50 9.34 2.69
N ASN A 448 -20.81 9.29 2.46
CA ASN A 448 -21.68 10.44 2.57
C ASN A 448 -22.12 10.60 4.03
N LYS A 449 -21.57 11.60 4.73
CA LYS A 449 -21.92 11.99 6.10
C LYS A 449 -23.10 12.97 6.08
N LYS A 450 -24.30 12.43 6.01
CA LYS A 450 -25.52 13.23 5.85
C LYS A 450 -26.02 13.74 7.19
N LEU A 451 -26.12 15.06 7.34
CA LEU A 451 -26.85 15.66 8.46
C LEU A 451 -28.37 15.44 8.26
N ILE A 452 -29.00 14.88 9.29
CA ILE A 452 -30.48 14.82 9.41
C ILE A 452 -30.86 15.63 10.63
N ARG A 453 -31.61 16.71 10.41
CA ARG A 453 -32.14 17.59 11.44
C ARG A 453 -33.68 17.51 11.43
N GLN A 454 -34.25 17.13 12.55
CA GLN A 454 -35.71 17.00 12.68
C GLN A 454 -36.22 17.95 13.75
N VAL A 455 -37.21 18.72 13.42
CA VAL A 455 -38.00 19.55 14.34
C VAL A 455 -39.40 18.93 14.43
N LYS A 456 -39.98 18.95 15.61
CA LYS A 456 -41.34 18.40 15.82
C LYS A 456 -42.39 19.22 15.09
#